data_1465616054dbad45ba8ed5055ca64223
#
_entry.id   1465616054dbad45ba8ed5055ca64223
#
_cell.length_a   1.000
_cell.length_b   1.000
_cell.length_c   1.000
_cell.angle_alpha   90.00
_cell.angle_beta   90.00
_cell.angle_gamma   90.00
#
_symmetry.space_group_name_H-M   'P 1'
#
loop_
_entity.id
_entity.type
_entity.pdbx_description
1 polymer ?
#
loop_
_entity_poly.entity_id
_entity_poly.type
_entity_poly.pdbx_seq_one_letter_code
_entity_poly.pdbx_strand_id
1 'polypeptide(L)'
;MAATRSILTLSSIRSKAVIYTFLLMDKPDGGALRQRVRPEHKAYLARVAERMAFAGPLVSDDGHTMLGSLLAIDFESRDAAQTWLANEPFTVAGLYASSSVHAFVNLWPQKAGFAPAD
;
A
#
# COMPACT_ATOMS: atom_id res chain seq x y z
N MET A 1 -15.36 18.71 -28.75
CA MET A 1 -14.99 17.28 -28.77
C MET A 1 -13.50 17.05 -28.87
N ALA A 2 -12.83 17.82 -29.72
CA ALA A 2 -11.37 17.67 -29.85
C ALA A 2 -10.65 17.99 -28.53
N ALA A 3 -11.04 19.08 -27.89
CA ALA A 3 -10.45 19.47 -26.62
C ALA A 3 -10.74 18.38 -25.57
N THR A 4 -11.94 17.83 -25.62
CA THR A 4 -12.31 16.73 -24.74
C THR A 4 -11.42 15.52 -24.97
N ARG A 5 -11.08 15.28 -26.25
CA ARG A 5 -10.20 14.17 -26.60
C ARG A 5 -8.81 14.33 -25.99
N SER A 6 -8.26 15.54 -26.05
CA SER A 6 -6.96 15.81 -25.45
C SER A 6 -6.98 15.57 -23.95
N ILE A 7 -8.02 16.06 -23.30
CA ILE A 7 -8.21 15.85 -21.87
C ILE A 7 -8.37 14.37 -21.58
N LEU A 8 -9.10 13.67 -22.42
CA LEU A 8 -9.27 12.23 -22.27
C LEU A 8 -7.94 11.49 -22.38
N THR A 9 -7.04 11.95 -23.24
CA THR A 9 -5.73 11.31 -23.35
C THR A 9 -4.96 11.40 -22.04
N LEU A 10 -4.95 12.57 -21.42
CA LEU A 10 -4.32 12.72 -20.11
C LEU A 10 -5.02 11.88 -19.07
N SER A 11 -6.34 11.87 -19.09
CA SER A 11 -7.11 11.05 -18.17
C SER A 11 -6.84 9.57 -18.38
N SER A 12 -6.67 9.15 -19.64
CA SER A 12 -6.36 7.75 -19.95
C SER A 12 -5.01 7.35 -19.39
N ILE A 13 -4.01 8.22 -19.47
CA ILE A 13 -2.71 7.96 -18.88
C ILE A 13 -2.86 7.75 -17.37
N ARG A 14 -3.61 8.63 -16.73
CA ARG A 14 -3.86 8.54 -15.30
C ARG A 14 -4.71 7.35 -14.95
N SER A 15 -5.71 7.05 -15.78
CA SER A 15 -6.61 5.93 -15.52
C SER A 15 -5.97 4.58 -15.77
N LYS A 16 -4.76 4.57 -16.38
CA LYS A 16 -4.01 3.34 -16.49
C LYS A 16 -3.43 2.91 -15.15
N ALA A 17 -3.30 3.85 -14.21
CA ALA A 17 -2.90 3.49 -12.86
C ALA A 17 -4.02 2.66 -12.23
N VAL A 18 -3.63 1.60 -11.57
CA VAL A 18 -4.53 0.67 -10.92
C VAL A 18 -4.19 0.67 -9.45
N ILE A 19 -5.22 0.66 -8.62
CA ILE A 19 -5.00 0.48 -7.18
C ILE A 19 -4.63 -0.97 -6.96
N TYR A 20 -3.49 -1.19 -6.31
CA TYR A 20 -3.11 -2.53 -5.86
C TYR A 20 -3.20 -2.57 -4.35
N THR A 21 -3.85 -3.61 -3.84
CA THR A 21 -3.90 -3.86 -2.41
C THR A 21 -2.85 -4.89 -2.05
N PHE A 22 -2.18 -4.62 -0.96
CA PHE A 22 -1.11 -5.49 -0.45
C PHE A 22 -1.55 -6.01 0.91
N LEU A 23 -1.70 -7.31 1.01
CA LEU A 23 -1.95 -7.98 2.29
C LEU A 23 -0.68 -8.70 2.69
N LEU A 24 -0.06 -8.20 3.74
CA LEU A 24 1.29 -8.62 4.13
C LEU A 24 1.22 -9.10 5.58
N MET A 25 1.42 -10.41 5.78
CA MET A 25 1.31 -10.98 7.11
C MET A 25 2.70 -11.23 7.68
N ASP A 26 2.94 -10.76 8.89
CA ASP A 26 4.22 -10.89 9.56
C ASP A 26 4.47 -12.34 9.99
N LYS A 27 5.75 -12.69 10.06
CA LYS A 27 6.16 -13.94 10.69
C LYS A 27 5.84 -13.89 12.17
N PRO A 28 5.61 -15.05 12.80
CA PRO A 28 5.48 -15.10 14.26
C PRO A 28 6.71 -14.45 14.91
N ASP A 29 6.51 -13.76 16.00
CA ASP A 29 7.56 -13.10 16.75
C ASP A 29 8.31 -12.01 15.97
N GLY A 30 7.65 -11.42 14.95
CA GLY A 30 8.26 -10.38 14.12
C GLY A 30 8.27 -8.99 14.72
N GLY A 31 7.74 -8.81 15.94
CA GLY A 31 7.57 -7.47 16.51
C GLY A 31 8.86 -6.68 16.66
N ALA A 32 9.92 -7.32 17.12
CA ALA A 32 11.20 -6.64 17.30
C ALA A 32 11.80 -6.24 15.96
N LEU A 33 11.70 -7.10 14.96
CA LEU A 33 12.19 -6.80 13.62
C LEU A 33 11.39 -5.65 13.01
N ARG A 34 10.06 -5.71 13.13
CA ARG A 34 9.20 -4.65 12.64
C ARG A 34 9.57 -3.30 13.26
N GLN A 35 9.79 -3.27 14.56
CA GLN A 35 10.12 -2.04 15.26
C GLN A 35 11.49 -1.51 14.82
N ARG A 36 12.46 -2.39 14.64
CA ARG A 36 13.81 -1.98 14.24
C ARG A 36 13.84 -1.40 12.82
N VAL A 37 13.06 -1.97 11.90
CA VAL A 37 13.07 -1.57 10.49
C VAL A 37 12.02 -0.52 10.18
N ARG A 38 11.13 -0.22 11.13
CA ARG A 38 10.02 0.71 10.91
C ARG A 38 10.44 2.08 10.34
N PRO A 39 11.53 2.70 10.80
CA PRO A 39 11.91 4.01 10.23
C PRO A 39 12.18 3.96 8.74
N GLU A 40 12.88 2.95 8.27
CA GLU A 40 13.15 2.78 6.84
C GLU A 40 11.87 2.47 6.06
N HIS A 41 11.01 1.66 6.64
CA HIS A 41 9.72 1.34 6.06
C HIS A 41 8.88 2.60 5.86
N LYS A 42 8.78 3.44 6.88
CA LYS A 42 8.01 4.68 6.79
C LYS A 42 8.58 5.62 5.73
N ALA A 43 9.90 5.74 5.67
CA ALA A 43 10.54 6.58 4.68
C ALA A 43 10.28 6.07 3.26
N TYR A 44 10.27 4.76 3.08
CA TYR A 44 10.01 4.16 1.78
C TYR A 44 8.56 4.42 1.34
N LEU A 45 7.60 4.21 2.24
CA LEU A 45 6.19 4.47 1.93
C LEU A 45 5.95 5.95 1.64
N ALA A 46 6.65 6.84 2.31
CA ALA A 46 6.48 8.27 2.07
C ALA A 46 6.76 8.66 0.63
N ARG A 47 7.60 7.91 -0.08
CA ARG A 47 7.90 8.17 -1.49
C ARG A 47 6.69 8.03 -2.40
N VAL A 48 5.70 7.24 -2.00
CA VAL A 48 4.50 6.99 -2.79
C VAL A 48 3.24 7.53 -2.10
N ALA A 49 3.42 8.41 -1.11
CA ALA A 49 2.29 8.90 -0.33
C ALA A 49 1.20 9.53 -1.19
N GLU A 50 1.58 10.23 -2.26
CA GLU A 50 0.61 10.87 -3.15
C GLU A 50 -0.26 9.88 -3.91
N ARG A 51 0.20 8.64 -4.05
CA ARG A 51 -0.53 7.59 -4.76
C ARG A 51 -1.19 6.61 -3.81
N MET A 52 -1.10 6.87 -2.52
CA MET A 52 -1.55 5.94 -1.49
C MET A 52 -2.97 6.29 -1.06
N ALA A 53 -3.88 5.32 -1.17
CA ALA A 53 -5.23 5.50 -0.68
C ALA A 53 -5.28 5.30 0.84
N PHE A 54 -4.61 4.27 1.32
CA PHE A 54 -4.45 4.03 2.75
C PHE A 54 -3.29 3.07 2.98
N ALA A 55 -2.79 3.09 4.19
CA ALA A 55 -1.74 2.17 4.63
C ALA A 55 -1.74 2.12 6.15
N GLY A 56 -1.58 0.94 6.68
CA GLY A 56 -1.50 0.78 8.13
C GLY A 56 -1.27 -0.65 8.53
N PRO A 57 -0.91 -0.86 9.78
CA PRO A 57 -0.73 -2.21 10.30
C PRO A 57 -2.07 -2.89 10.56
N LEU A 58 -2.09 -4.20 10.34
CA LEU A 58 -3.15 -5.05 10.86
C LEU A 58 -2.75 -5.41 12.28
N VAL A 59 -3.71 -5.32 13.18
CA VAL A 59 -3.42 -5.51 14.62
C VAL A 59 -4.41 -6.50 15.22
N SER A 60 -4.03 -7.04 16.37
CA SER A 60 -4.94 -7.86 17.18
C SER A 60 -6.12 -7.01 17.64
N ASP A 61 -7.18 -7.68 18.08
CA ASP A 61 -8.40 -6.97 18.48
C ASP A 61 -8.16 -5.95 19.60
N ASP A 62 -7.22 -6.24 20.50
CA ASP A 62 -6.87 -5.30 21.56
C ASP A 62 -5.92 -4.20 21.10
N GLY A 63 -5.45 -4.26 19.87
CA GLY A 63 -4.58 -3.24 19.30
C GLY A 63 -3.12 -3.32 19.71
N HIS A 64 -2.73 -4.30 20.50
CA HIS A 64 -1.40 -4.34 21.10
C HIS A 64 -0.38 -5.12 20.28
N THR A 65 -0.82 -6.01 19.38
CA THR A 65 0.07 -6.85 18.59
C THR A 65 -0.09 -6.53 17.11
N MET A 66 1.00 -6.24 16.45
CA MET A 66 0.97 -6.05 14.99
C MET A 66 1.07 -7.40 14.31
N LEU A 67 0.15 -7.64 13.39
CA LEU A 67 0.01 -8.92 12.69
C LEU A 67 0.48 -8.83 11.25
N GLY A 68 0.53 -7.64 10.69
CA GLY A 68 0.85 -7.45 9.30
C GLY A 68 0.58 -6.03 8.86
N SER A 69 0.41 -5.85 7.56
CA SER A 69 0.13 -4.54 6.97
C SER A 69 -0.91 -4.68 5.87
N LEU A 70 -1.73 -3.67 5.72
CA LEU A 70 -2.67 -3.56 4.61
C LEU A 70 -2.44 -2.23 3.93
N LEU A 71 -2.13 -2.26 2.64
CA LEU A 71 -1.82 -1.07 1.87
C LEU A 71 -2.69 -1.03 0.61
N ALA A 72 -3.02 0.17 0.15
CA ALA A 72 -3.68 0.38 -1.13
C ALA A 72 -3.01 1.54 -1.83
N ILE A 73 -2.36 1.27 -2.95
CA ILE A 73 -1.47 2.22 -3.62
C ILE A 73 -1.65 2.08 -5.13
N ASP A 74 -1.66 3.20 -5.84
CA ASP A 74 -1.73 3.20 -7.30
C ASP A 74 -0.38 2.86 -7.92
N PHE A 75 -0.40 1.94 -8.89
CA PHE A 75 0.78 1.64 -9.71
C PHE A 75 0.36 1.51 -11.17
N GLU A 76 1.33 1.75 -12.07
CA GLU A 76 1.07 1.64 -13.50
C GLU A 76 0.77 0.21 -13.94
N SER A 77 1.33 -0.77 -13.25
CA SER A 77 1.20 -2.17 -13.62
C SER A 77 1.42 -3.05 -12.41
N ARG A 78 1.04 -4.32 -12.56
CA ARG A 78 1.35 -5.32 -11.55
C ARG A 78 2.86 -5.46 -11.35
N ASP A 79 3.62 -5.43 -12.44
CA ASP A 79 5.08 -5.54 -12.34
C ASP A 79 5.66 -4.40 -11.51
N ALA A 80 5.17 -3.17 -11.71
CA ALA A 80 5.60 -2.04 -10.92
C ALA A 80 5.25 -2.22 -9.44
N ALA A 81 4.04 -2.69 -9.16
CA ALA A 81 3.61 -2.94 -7.79
C ALA A 81 4.47 -4.01 -7.12
N GLN A 82 4.74 -5.10 -7.83
CA GLN A 82 5.54 -6.19 -7.29
C GLN A 82 7.00 -5.79 -7.10
N THR A 83 7.54 -5.00 -8.00
CA THR A 83 8.90 -4.48 -7.86
C THR A 83 8.99 -3.56 -6.64
N TRP A 84 7.99 -2.70 -6.46
CA TRP A 84 7.93 -1.84 -5.29
C TRP A 84 7.93 -2.65 -4.00
N LEU A 85 7.10 -3.69 -3.95
CA LEU A 85 7.02 -4.55 -2.77
C LEU A 85 8.32 -5.29 -2.51
N ALA A 86 8.99 -5.77 -3.56
CA ALA A 86 10.24 -6.52 -3.42
C ALA A 86 11.35 -5.68 -2.78
N ASN A 87 11.31 -4.38 -2.95
CA ASN A 87 12.31 -3.46 -2.42
C ASN A 87 11.88 -2.77 -1.14
N GLU A 88 10.70 -3.07 -0.66
CA GLU A 88 10.17 -2.48 0.56
C GLU A 88 10.97 -3.01 1.76
N PRO A 89 11.38 -2.15 2.69
CA PRO A 89 12.30 -2.55 3.75
C PRO A 89 11.85 -3.72 4.61
N PHE A 90 10.56 -3.86 4.91
CA PHE A 90 10.07 -5.03 5.65
C PHE A 90 10.22 -6.30 4.82
N THR A 91 9.99 -6.22 3.51
CA THR A 91 10.20 -7.37 2.62
C THR A 91 11.67 -7.77 2.61
N VAL A 92 12.55 -6.79 2.43
CA VAL A 92 13.99 -7.04 2.36
C VAL A 92 14.50 -7.63 3.68
N ALA A 93 13.97 -7.16 4.80
CA ALA A 93 14.37 -7.66 6.11
C ALA A 93 13.80 -9.05 6.44
N GLY A 94 12.87 -9.54 5.64
CA GLY A 94 12.31 -10.87 5.86
C GLY A 94 11.21 -10.90 6.91
N LEU A 95 10.52 -9.80 7.13
CA LEU A 95 9.46 -9.73 8.14
C LEU A 95 8.24 -10.55 7.77
N TYR A 96 7.88 -10.58 6.47
CA TYR A 96 6.60 -11.15 6.07
C TYR A 96 6.68 -12.67 5.88
N ALA A 97 5.71 -13.37 6.48
CA ALA A 97 5.49 -14.78 6.24
C ALA A 97 4.76 -15.00 4.92
N SER A 98 3.88 -14.07 4.57
CA SER A 98 3.12 -14.14 3.32
C SER A 98 2.84 -12.75 2.80
N SER A 99 2.73 -12.65 1.48
CA SER A 99 2.44 -11.42 0.78
C SER A 99 1.49 -11.72 -0.35
N SER A 100 0.45 -10.91 -0.52
CA SER A 100 -0.41 -11.02 -1.68
C SER A 100 -0.70 -9.63 -2.23
N VAL A 101 -0.81 -9.55 -3.55
CA VAL A 101 -1.02 -8.30 -4.27
C VAL A 101 -2.21 -8.50 -5.20
N HIS A 102 -3.22 -7.65 -5.06
CA HIS A 102 -4.43 -7.75 -5.88
C HIS A 102 -4.79 -6.40 -6.44
N ALA A 103 -5.18 -6.39 -7.71
CA ALA A 103 -5.80 -5.20 -8.30
C ALA A 103 -7.15 -4.97 -7.62
N PHE A 104 -7.46 -3.73 -7.33
CA PHE A 104 -8.65 -3.35 -6.58
C PHE A 104 -9.40 -2.25 -7.31
N VAL A 105 -10.72 -2.39 -7.38
CA VAL A 105 -11.59 -1.37 -7.95
C VAL A 105 -12.41 -0.77 -6.81
N ASN A 106 -12.26 0.52 -6.59
CA ASN A 106 -12.98 1.21 -5.53
C ASN A 106 -14.37 1.59 -6.04
N LEU A 107 -15.39 0.82 -5.67
CA LEU A 107 -16.75 1.02 -6.15
C LEU A 107 -17.61 1.85 -5.21
N TRP A 108 -17.32 1.82 -3.93
CA TRP A 108 -18.13 2.53 -2.95
C TRP A 108 -17.43 3.82 -2.51
N PRO A 109 -18.16 4.93 -2.37
CA PRO A 109 -17.55 6.17 -1.91
C PRO A 109 -16.91 5.96 -0.55
N GLN A 110 -15.74 6.52 -0.37
CA GLN A 110 -15.10 6.49 0.93
C GLN A 110 -15.87 7.36 1.92
N LYS A 111 -16.02 6.86 3.11
CA LYS A 111 -16.60 7.64 4.18
C LYS A 111 -15.58 8.69 4.61
N ALA A 112 -16.02 9.95 4.63
CA ALA A 112 -15.18 11.01 5.14
C ALA A 112 -15.00 10.86 6.66
N GLY A 113 -13.85 11.25 7.16
CA GLY A 113 -13.65 11.34 8.59
C GLY A 113 -12.95 10.17 9.26
N PHE A 114 -12.41 9.23 8.51
CA PHE A 114 -11.50 8.26 9.09
C PHE A 114 -10.17 8.97 9.32
N ALA A 115 -9.94 9.38 10.54
CA ALA A 115 -8.70 10.04 10.87
C ALA A 115 -7.59 9.02 11.07
N PRO A 116 -6.34 9.36 10.69
CA PRO A 116 -5.22 8.49 10.99
C PRO A 116 -5.06 8.32 12.48
N ALA A 117 -4.63 7.15 12.90
CA ALA A 117 -4.29 6.90 14.29
C ALA A 117 -2.96 7.60 14.62
N ASP A 118 -2.80 7.99 15.85
CA ASP A 118 -1.56 8.64 16.32
C ASP A 118 -0.37 7.64 16.41
#